data_590fe20a996d2fdd552cb861bfe3432b
#
_entry.id   590fe20a996d2fdd552cb861bfe3432b
#
_cell.length_a   1.000
_cell.length_b   1.000
_cell.length_c   1.000
_cell.angle_alpha   90.00
_cell.angle_beta   90.00
_cell.angle_gamma   90.00
#
_symmetry.space_group_name_H-M   'P 1'
#
loop_
_entity.id
_entity.type
_entity.pdbx_description
1 polymer ?
#
loop_
_entity_poly.entity_id
_entity_poly.type
_entity_poly.pdbx_seq_one_letter_code
_entity_poly.pdbx_strand_id
1 'polypeptide(L)'
;GGGGGGGGGPEMPASRDAAARFLTQATFGPTEAEVDRVMAVGYAAWIDEQFAKPRSTHRATWEAADAAAKAADPTNANAGAGQNGTLNAFWKGAVTGEDQLRQRVAFALSQIFVISMQDGTVGDDPRAVAAYLDMLADKGLATYRELLESVSLHPMMGVYLSHLRNQKADPRTGRVPDENYAREVMQLFSIGLHELNADGSVRRNGATPIETYAPADIAGLARVFTGWSWDCPAYPANNCFYSGSNSGVSDPDRGFKPMRGYPNFHSTEAKTFLGRTIAAQATADPQASLRDALDTLSSHPNIGPFIGKQLIQRLVTSNPSPAYVSAVAAAFADNGSGVRGDMRHVVKTILMHAEARQTGDSAGKVREPVLRLAAFLRAFGFTSDSGEYRVGNTDNPGTSLGQSPMRSPSVFNFYRPGYVPPGTAAATANLMVPEMQIVHETTAAGYVNVMRDNVSAGVGAFGATNNRRDLQGNFAAEIALADRPAELVAAVNRKLMYGSMPAALATEIEGAVTSIAIPAATGSNQAQIDTAKRNRVNAAIFLALVSPEFLVQK
;
A
#
# COMPACT_ATOMS: atom_id res chain seq x y z
N GLY A 1 -15.68 10.48 -49.47
CA GLY A 1 -16.26 10.67 -48.18
C GLY A 1 -15.17 10.81 -47.15
N GLY A 2 -15.00 12.03 -46.57
CA GLY A 2 -13.97 12.34 -45.59
C GLY A 2 -14.24 11.72 -44.24
N GLY A 3 -13.29 10.98 -43.71
CA GLY A 3 -13.23 10.60 -42.33
C GLY A 3 -12.48 11.66 -41.55
N GLY A 4 -13.22 12.50 -40.83
CA GLY A 4 -12.66 13.44 -39.88
C GLY A 4 -12.13 12.68 -38.66
N GLY A 5 -10.82 12.54 -38.53
CA GLY A 5 -10.16 12.14 -37.29
C GLY A 5 -10.28 13.30 -36.30
N GLY A 6 -11.22 13.22 -35.37
CA GLY A 6 -11.28 14.11 -34.24
C GLY A 6 -10.07 13.80 -33.34
N GLY A 7 -8.99 14.57 -33.47
CA GLY A 7 -7.93 14.62 -32.49
C GLY A 7 -8.50 15.25 -31.23
N GLY A 8 -9.05 14.44 -30.32
CA GLY A 8 -9.40 14.87 -29.00
C GLY A 8 -8.13 15.30 -28.27
N GLY A 9 -8.08 16.52 -27.76
CA GLY A 9 -7.03 16.97 -26.87
C GLY A 9 -6.96 16.10 -25.61
N PRO A 10 -5.97 16.31 -24.71
CA PRO A 10 -5.82 15.55 -23.48
C PRO A 10 -7.08 15.66 -22.62
N GLU A 11 -7.47 14.56 -21.95
CA GLU A 11 -8.60 14.55 -21.02
C GLU A 11 -8.32 15.48 -19.85
N MET A 12 -9.16 16.51 -19.71
CA MET A 12 -9.08 17.50 -18.64
C MET A 12 -10.21 17.27 -17.63
N PRO A 13 -9.95 17.53 -16.34
CA PRO A 13 -11.04 17.48 -15.35
C PRO A 13 -12.15 18.47 -15.68
N ALA A 14 -13.40 18.03 -15.53
CA ALA A 14 -14.57 18.90 -15.72
C ALA A 14 -14.71 19.96 -14.61
N SER A 15 -14.13 19.71 -13.44
CA SER A 15 -14.19 20.56 -12.26
C SER A 15 -13.05 20.26 -11.31
N ARG A 16 -12.87 21.13 -10.31
CA ARG A 16 -11.93 20.88 -9.21
C ARG A 16 -12.33 19.64 -8.41
N ASP A 17 -13.62 19.39 -8.24
CA ASP A 17 -14.12 18.20 -7.55
C ASP A 17 -13.77 16.92 -8.33
N ALA A 18 -13.88 16.95 -9.64
CA ALA A 18 -13.44 15.82 -10.50
C ALA A 18 -11.94 15.57 -10.37
N ALA A 19 -11.14 16.61 -10.33
CA ALA A 19 -9.68 16.49 -10.11
C ALA A 19 -9.37 15.93 -8.73
N ALA A 20 -10.05 16.38 -7.69
CA ALA A 20 -9.88 15.88 -6.33
C ALA A 20 -10.30 14.41 -6.21
N ARG A 21 -11.36 14.01 -6.88
CA ARG A 21 -11.79 12.60 -6.95
C ARG A 21 -10.73 11.72 -7.60
N PHE A 22 -10.17 12.15 -8.71
CA PHE A 22 -9.05 11.45 -9.36
C PHE A 22 -7.85 11.32 -8.41
N LEU A 23 -7.47 12.40 -7.73
CA LEU A 23 -6.35 12.39 -6.78
C LEU A 23 -6.61 11.49 -5.58
N THR A 24 -7.86 11.28 -5.20
CA THR A 24 -8.22 10.31 -4.15
C THR A 24 -7.85 8.88 -4.55
N GLN A 25 -7.94 8.56 -5.85
CA GLN A 25 -7.52 7.25 -6.39
C GLN A 25 -5.98 7.14 -6.50
N ALA A 26 -5.34 8.22 -6.93
CA ALA A 26 -3.94 8.22 -7.36
C ALA A 26 -2.93 8.61 -6.28
N THR A 27 -3.40 9.12 -5.14
CA THR A 27 -2.58 9.64 -4.04
C THR A 27 -3.11 9.18 -2.68
N PHE A 28 -2.45 9.62 -1.61
CA PHE A 28 -2.94 9.45 -0.24
C PHE A 28 -4.02 10.45 0.16
N GLY A 29 -4.46 11.27 -0.74
CA GLY A 29 -5.52 12.26 -0.58
C GLY A 29 -5.18 13.56 -1.31
N PRO A 30 -6.19 14.24 -1.87
CA PRO A 30 -5.97 15.46 -2.62
C PRO A 30 -5.49 16.61 -1.74
N THR A 31 -4.68 17.50 -2.33
CA THR A 31 -4.32 18.81 -1.78
C THR A 31 -4.71 19.89 -2.79
N GLU A 32 -4.88 21.13 -2.33
CA GLU A 32 -5.22 22.23 -3.23
C GLU A 32 -4.17 22.41 -4.33
N ALA A 33 -2.87 22.31 -4.00
CA ALA A 33 -1.79 22.46 -4.96
C ALA A 33 -1.85 21.36 -6.05
N GLU A 34 -2.14 20.12 -5.67
CA GLU A 34 -2.24 19.04 -6.66
C GLU A 34 -3.51 19.14 -7.48
N VAL A 35 -4.62 19.59 -6.90
CA VAL A 35 -5.84 19.88 -7.65
C VAL A 35 -5.57 20.96 -8.71
N ASP A 36 -4.87 22.03 -8.32
CA ASP A 36 -4.46 23.07 -9.28
C ASP A 36 -3.63 22.51 -10.42
N ARG A 37 -2.70 21.60 -10.11
CA ARG A 37 -1.83 21.01 -11.12
C ARG A 37 -2.60 20.11 -12.09
N VAL A 38 -3.48 19.25 -11.60
CA VAL A 38 -4.32 18.39 -12.45
C VAL A 38 -5.24 19.24 -13.32
N MET A 39 -5.81 20.31 -12.78
CA MET A 39 -6.63 21.26 -13.55
C MET A 39 -5.83 21.93 -14.67
N ALA A 40 -4.56 22.22 -14.43
CA ALA A 40 -3.71 22.88 -15.40
C ALA A 40 -3.24 21.97 -16.54
N VAL A 41 -2.85 20.72 -16.23
CA VAL A 41 -2.20 19.83 -17.19
C VAL A 41 -3.03 18.65 -17.66
N GLY A 42 -4.10 18.31 -16.94
CA GLY A 42 -4.92 17.13 -17.21
C GLY A 42 -4.40 15.85 -16.54
N TYR A 43 -5.20 14.80 -16.62
CA TYR A 43 -4.92 13.53 -15.93
C TYR A 43 -3.66 12.84 -16.43
N ALA A 44 -3.54 12.63 -17.74
CA ALA A 44 -2.43 11.87 -18.31
C ALA A 44 -1.08 12.54 -18.06
N ALA A 45 -0.99 13.86 -18.29
CA ALA A 45 0.23 14.61 -18.08
C ALA A 45 0.63 14.63 -16.59
N TRP A 46 -0.32 14.73 -15.68
CA TRP A 46 -0.07 14.64 -14.24
C TRP A 46 0.52 13.28 -13.87
N ILE A 47 -0.03 12.19 -14.40
CA ILE A 47 0.48 10.82 -14.17
C ILE A 47 1.93 10.73 -14.67
N ASP A 48 2.22 11.21 -15.87
CA ASP A 48 3.57 11.17 -16.44
C ASP A 48 4.56 11.99 -15.63
N GLU A 49 4.16 13.16 -15.14
CA GLU A 49 4.96 13.96 -14.20
C GLU A 49 5.26 13.18 -12.91
N GLN A 50 4.27 12.48 -12.38
CA GLN A 50 4.45 11.67 -11.17
C GLN A 50 5.46 10.54 -11.38
N PHE A 51 5.45 9.88 -12.53
CA PHE A 51 6.44 8.85 -12.84
C PHE A 51 7.87 9.38 -12.87
N ALA A 52 8.05 10.65 -13.18
CA ALA A 52 9.36 11.31 -13.23
C ALA A 52 9.82 11.89 -11.87
N LYS A 53 8.94 11.95 -10.87
CA LYS A 53 9.31 12.49 -9.55
C LYS A 53 10.31 11.58 -8.86
N PRO A 54 11.34 12.17 -8.19
CA PRO A 54 12.26 11.41 -7.35
C PRO A 54 11.52 10.67 -6.24
N ARG A 55 11.97 9.46 -5.94
CA ARG A 55 11.38 8.65 -4.88
C ARG A 55 11.64 9.26 -3.50
N SER A 56 10.59 9.43 -2.70
CA SER A 56 10.70 9.63 -1.26
C SER A 56 11.40 8.42 -0.63
N THR A 57 12.27 8.65 0.35
CA THR A 57 13.09 7.61 0.94
C THR A 57 12.54 7.18 2.30
N HIS A 58 12.50 5.87 2.55
CA HIS A 58 12.13 5.32 3.84
C HIS A 58 13.37 4.92 4.65
N ARG A 59 14.32 4.22 4.03
CA ARG A 59 15.54 3.80 4.73
C ARG A 59 16.40 4.98 5.16
N ALA A 60 16.66 5.93 4.28
CA ALA A 60 17.46 7.11 4.64
C ALA A 60 16.77 7.96 5.72
N THR A 61 15.45 8.06 5.68
CA THR A 61 14.65 8.74 6.72
C THR A 61 14.75 8.00 8.05
N TRP A 62 14.66 6.67 8.04
CA TRP A 62 14.85 5.85 9.22
C TRP A 62 16.25 6.04 9.81
N GLU A 63 17.29 5.99 8.97
CA GLU A 63 18.68 6.16 9.40
C GLU A 63 18.92 7.52 10.05
N ALA A 64 18.35 8.58 9.50
CA ALA A 64 18.44 9.92 10.07
C ALA A 64 17.76 10.01 11.44
N ALA A 65 16.57 9.42 11.57
CA ALA A 65 15.84 9.37 12.85
C ALA A 65 16.60 8.52 13.89
N ASP A 66 17.21 7.42 13.48
CA ASP A 66 18.01 6.55 14.33
C ASP A 66 19.25 7.29 14.87
N ALA A 67 19.97 7.97 14.00
CA ALA A 67 21.13 8.79 14.39
C ALA A 67 20.73 9.90 15.35
N ALA A 68 19.61 10.57 15.10
CA ALA A 68 19.10 11.62 15.98
C ALA A 68 18.72 11.09 17.38
N ALA A 69 18.05 9.94 17.43
CA ALA A 69 17.67 9.29 18.69
C ALA A 69 18.90 8.89 19.51
N LYS A 70 19.92 8.34 18.87
CA LYS A 70 21.18 7.96 19.54
C LYS A 70 21.96 9.18 20.03
N ALA A 71 21.99 10.25 19.24
CA ALA A 71 22.63 11.51 19.65
C ALA A 71 21.93 12.18 20.83
N ALA A 72 20.60 12.07 20.91
CA ALA A 72 19.81 12.63 22.00
C ALA A 72 19.97 11.86 23.32
N ASP A 73 20.34 10.57 23.27
CA ASP A 73 20.48 9.71 24.44
C ASP A 73 21.70 8.78 24.29
N PRO A 74 22.94 9.35 24.30
CA PRO A 74 24.14 8.63 23.89
C PRO A 74 24.58 7.51 24.86
N THR A 75 24.06 7.50 26.09
CA THR A 75 24.38 6.44 27.08
C THR A 75 23.39 5.28 27.06
N ASN A 76 22.29 5.42 26.36
CA ASN A 76 21.28 4.37 26.23
C ASN A 76 21.61 3.47 25.03
N ALA A 77 22.05 2.25 25.31
CA ALA A 77 22.38 1.27 24.27
C ALA A 77 21.17 0.86 23.42
N ASN A 78 19.96 1.07 23.91
CA ASN A 78 18.72 0.75 23.22
C ASN A 78 18.11 1.95 22.46
N ALA A 79 18.75 3.10 22.49
CA ALA A 79 18.30 4.27 21.73
C ALA A 79 18.38 3.99 20.23
N GLY A 80 17.37 4.44 19.49
CA GLY A 80 17.28 4.25 18.06
C GLY A 80 15.89 4.53 17.54
N ALA A 81 15.73 4.43 16.23
CA ALA A 81 14.44 4.67 15.58
C ALA A 81 13.44 3.51 15.79
N GLY A 82 13.92 2.26 15.81
CA GLY A 82 13.07 1.09 16.02
C GLY A 82 12.01 0.91 14.94
N GLN A 83 11.00 0.11 15.24
CA GLN A 83 9.87 -0.13 14.33
C GLN A 83 9.08 1.15 14.04
N ASN A 84 8.90 2.01 15.05
CA ASN A 84 8.22 3.28 14.85
C ASN A 84 8.94 4.18 13.84
N GLY A 85 10.26 4.10 13.74
CA GLY A 85 11.02 4.83 12.73
C GLY A 85 10.62 4.44 11.30
N THR A 86 10.38 3.16 11.05
CA THR A 86 9.88 2.67 9.76
C THR A 86 8.46 3.21 9.48
N LEU A 87 7.58 3.14 10.46
CA LEU A 87 6.21 3.61 10.33
C LEU A 87 6.15 5.13 10.15
N ASN A 88 6.94 5.87 10.90
CA ASN A 88 7.05 7.33 10.77
C ASN A 88 7.56 7.73 9.37
N ALA A 89 8.55 7.01 8.83
CA ALA A 89 9.04 7.24 7.48
C ALA A 89 7.93 7.00 6.44
N PHE A 90 7.13 5.95 6.60
CA PHE A 90 5.96 5.73 5.75
C PHE A 90 5.02 6.93 5.78
N TRP A 91 4.64 7.40 6.98
CA TRP A 91 3.71 8.52 7.12
C TRP A 91 4.26 9.83 6.58
N LYS A 92 5.53 10.09 6.79
CA LYS A 92 6.18 11.27 6.20
C LYS A 92 6.10 11.25 4.67
N GLY A 93 6.41 10.12 4.04
CA GLY A 93 6.29 9.95 2.60
C GLY A 93 4.85 10.07 2.11
N ALA A 94 3.90 9.45 2.80
CA ALA A 94 2.48 9.49 2.44
C ALA A 94 1.91 10.91 2.52
N VAL A 95 2.26 11.67 3.55
CA VAL A 95 1.72 13.01 3.79
C VAL A 95 2.43 14.08 2.96
N THR A 96 3.76 14.03 2.86
CA THR A 96 4.57 15.11 2.29
C THR A 96 5.27 14.77 0.98
N GLY A 97 5.34 13.50 0.61
CA GLY A 97 6.04 13.09 -0.61
C GLY A 97 5.46 13.74 -1.86
N GLU A 98 6.32 14.30 -2.70
CA GLU A 98 5.91 14.84 -4.00
C GLU A 98 5.60 13.72 -5.01
N ASP A 99 6.16 12.54 -4.80
CA ASP A 99 5.96 11.32 -5.58
C ASP A 99 4.75 10.51 -5.09
N GLN A 100 3.62 11.18 -4.91
CA GLN A 100 2.41 10.60 -4.33
C GLN A 100 1.96 9.31 -5.04
N LEU A 101 1.91 9.33 -6.37
CA LEU A 101 1.47 8.15 -7.13
C LEU A 101 2.40 6.95 -6.89
N ARG A 102 3.71 7.17 -6.89
CA ARG A 102 4.71 6.13 -6.61
C ARG A 102 4.50 5.53 -5.23
N GLN A 103 4.33 6.37 -4.22
CA GLN A 103 4.14 5.93 -2.84
C GLN A 103 2.78 5.23 -2.65
N ARG A 104 1.74 5.72 -3.30
CA ARG A 104 0.42 5.10 -3.27
C ARG A 104 0.42 3.70 -3.90
N VAL A 105 1.12 3.55 -5.03
CA VAL A 105 1.33 2.23 -5.68
C VAL A 105 2.16 1.32 -4.78
N ALA A 106 3.23 1.82 -4.17
CA ALA A 106 4.05 1.05 -3.25
C ALA A 106 3.24 0.52 -2.06
N PHE A 107 2.35 1.33 -1.51
CA PHE A 107 1.43 0.89 -0.45
C PHE A 107 0.50 -0.23 -0.93
N ALA A 108 -0.09 -0.08 -2.11
CA ALA A 108 -0.90 -1.14 -2.71
C ALA A 108 -0.11 -2.44 -2.88
N LEU A 109 1.12 -2.35 -3.38
CA LEU A 109 1.99 -3.52 -3.57
C LEU A 109 2.44 -4.15 -2.25
N SER A 110 2.62 -3.37 -1.20
CA SER A 110 2.93 -3.89 0.13
C SER A 110 1.82 -4.78 0.71
N GLN A 111 0.62 -4.63 0.20
CA GLN A 111 -0.54 -5.43 0.58
C GLN A 111 -0.73 -6.68 -0.29
N ILE A 112 0.01 -6.79 -1.38
CA ILE A 112 0.10 -7.99 -2.22
C ILE A 112 1.35 -8.78 -1.86
N PHE A 113 2.52 -8.15 -1.89
CA PHE A 113 3.83 -8.72 -1.56
C PHE A 113 4.13 -8.47 -0.08
N VAL A 114 3.38 -9.14 0.76
CA VAL A 114 3.33 -8.86 2.19
C VAL A 114 4.56 -9.36 2.91
N ILE A 115 5.18 -8.48 3.70
CA ILE A 115 5.99 -8.82 4.87
C ILE A 115 5.41 -8.09 6.08
N SER A 116 5.70 -8.57 7.28
CA SER A 116 5.13 -7.96 8.49
C SER A 116 6.13 -7.92 9.63
N MET A 117 6.22 -6.78 10.29
CA MET A 117 6.99 -6.61 11.53
C MET A 117 6.34 -7.30 12.73
N GLN A 118 5.17 -7.90 12.57
CA GLN A 118 4.60 -8.83 13.55
C GLN A 118 5.39 -10.15 13.61
N ASP A 119 6.08 -10.53 12.54
CA ASP A 119 7.12 -11.56 12.62
C ASP A 119 8.30 -11.02 13.43
N GLY A 120 8.72 -11.74 14.46
CA GLY A 120 9.75 -11.26 15.38
C GLY A 120 11.09 -10.98 14.71
N THR A 121 11.50 -11.80 13.76
CA THR A 121 12.79 -11.64 13.07
C THR A 121 12.74 -10.48 12.07
N VAL A 122 11.65 -10.34 11.33
CA VAL A 122 11.43 -9.16 10.46
C VAL A 122 11.34 -7.88 11.30
N GLY A 123 10.60 -7.95 12.41
CA GLY A 123 10.43 -6.83 13.33
C GLY A 123 11.71 -6.39 14.03
N ASP A 124 12.70 -7.25 14.14
CA ASP A 124 14.02 -6.94 14.70
C ASP A 124 14.93 -6.16 13.73
N ASP A 125 14.54 -6.07 12.45
CA ASP A 125 15.30 -5.29 11.45
C ASP A 125 14.40 -4.25 10.75
N PRO A 126 13.92 -3.23 11.48
CA PRO A 126 13.04 -2.22 10.91
C PRO A 126 13.70 -1.37 9.82
N ARG A 127 15.02 -1.20 9.85
CA ARG A 127 15.79 -0.55 8.78
C ARG A 127 15.65 -1.32 7.46
N ALA A 128 15.74 -2.63 7.50
CA ALA A 128 15.56 -3.48 6.32
C ALA A 128 14.11 -3.46 5.82
N VAL A 129 13.12 -3.34 6.71
CA VAL A 129 11.72 -3.16 6.33
C VAL A 129 11.50 -1.81 5.63
N ALA A 130 12.14 -0.75 6.12
CA ALA A 130 12.12 0.55 5.44
C ALA A 130 12.73 0.45 4.03
N ALA A 131 13.83 -0.28 3.88
CA ALA A 131 14.43 -0.55 2.57
C ALA A 131 13.51 -1.40 1.67
N TYR A 132 12.72 -2.31 2.21
CA TYR A 132 11.72 -3.06 1.47
C TYR A 132 10.65 -2.15 0.86
N LEU A 133 10.18 -1.15 1.62
CA LEU A 133 9.28 -0.13 1.09
C LEU A 133 9.92 0.68 -0.05
N ASP A 134 11.19 1.03 0.08
CA ASP A 134 11.93 1.70 -1.00
C ASP A 134 12.01 0.82 -2.25
N MET A 135 12.25 -0.45 -2.10
CA MET A 135 12.29 -1.41 -3.21
C MET A 135 10.92 -1.50 -3.91
N LEU A 136 9.83 -1.58 -3.16
CA LEU A 136 8.48 -1.59 -3.74
C LEU A 136 8.18 -0.29 -4.49
N ALA A 137 8.62 0.85 -3.96
CA ALA A 137 8.44 2.14 -4.60
C ALA A 137 9.25 2.24 -5.91
N ASP A 138 10.46 1.72 -5.94
CA ASP A 138 11.31 1.72 -7.14
C ASP A 138 10.82 0.71 -8.17
N LYS A 139 10.61 -0.54 -7.77
CA LYS A 139 10.28 -1.63 -8.68
C LYS A 139 8.79 -1.70 -9.03
N GLY A 140 7.95 -1.09 -8.22
CA GLY A 140 6.52 -0.99 -8.49
C GLY A 140 6.16 -0.17 -9.73
N LEU A 141 7.07 0.65 -10.23
CA LEU A 141 6.95 1.39 -11.48
C LEU A 141 8.00 0.96 -12.52
N ALA A 142 8.66 -0.17 -12.30
CA ALA A 142 9.52 -0.84 -13.27
C ALA A 142 8.72 -1.94 -13.98
N THR A 143 9.34 -3.06 -14.33
CA THR A 143 8.60 -4.22 -14.87
C THR A 143 8.19 -5.18 -13.75
N TYR A 144 7.08 -5.87 -13.95
CA TYR A 144 6.64 -6.91 -13.01
C TYR A 144 7.73 -7.99 -12.79
N ARG A 145 8.44 -8.37 -13.86
CA ARG A 145 9.53 -9.34 -13.76
C ARG A 145 10.65 -8.87 -12.81
N GLU A 146 11.05 -7.61 -12.90
CA GLU A 146 12.02 -7.00 -11.99
C GLU A 146 11.48 -6.91 -10.56
N LEU A 147 10.22 -6.54 -10.41
CA LEU A 147 9.56 -6.48 -9.11
C LEU A 147 9.55 -7.86 -8.44
N LEU A 148 9.15 -8.90 -9.18
CA LEU A 148 9.06 -10.26 -8.66
C LEU A 148 10.45 -10.80 -8.23
N GLU A 149 11.50 -10.51 -8.99
CA GLU A 149 12.86 -10.86 -8.64
C GLU A 149 13.31 -10.14 -7.37
N SER A 150 13.08 -8.83 -7.30
CA SER A 150 13.47 -8.03 -6.13
C SER A 150 12.75 -8.46 -4.85
N VAL A 151 11.47 -8.81 -4.96
CA VAL A 151 10.69 -9.38 -3.85
C VAL A 151 11.26 -10.73 -3.43
N SER A 152 11.52 -11.62 -4.39
CA SER A 152 12.03 -12.98 -4.13
C SER A 152 13.39 -12.96 -3.46
N LEU A 153 14.25 -12.01 -3.81
CA LEU A 153 15.62 -11.90 -3.29
C LEU A 153 15.77 -11.00 -2.08
N HIS A 154 14.71 -10.29 -1.66
CA HIS A 154 14.82 -9.45 -0.48
C HIS A 154 14.92 -10.31 0.78
N PRO A 155 15.95 -10.09 1.64
CA PRO A 155 16.16 -10.93 2.82
C PRO A 155 14.97 -10.94 3.79
N MET A 156 14.24 -9.84 3.93
CA MET A 156 13.07 -9.79 4.81
C MET A 156 11.92 -10.65 4.28
N MET A 157 11.74 -10.75 2.97
CA MET A 157 10.85 -11.75 2.37
C MET A 157 11.38 -13.16 2.59
N GLY A 158 12.69 -13.35 2.45
CA GLY A 158 13.34 -14.62 2.72
C GLY A 158 13.14 -15.12 4.15
N VAL A 159 13.15 -14.20 5.12
CA VAL A 159 12.82 -14.49 6.52
C VAL A 159 11.33 -14.79 6.66
N TYR A 160 10.48 -13.91 6.15
CA TYR A 160 9.04 -13.96 6.37
C TYR A 160 8.40 -15.23 5.79
N LEU A 161 8.82 -15.63 4.60
CA LEU A 161 8.31 -16.82 3.92
C LEU A 161 9.30 -18.00 3.89
N SER A 162 10.32 -17.93 4.74
CA SER A 162 11.20 -19.04 5.13
C SER A 162 12.10 -19.65 4.04
N HIS A 163 12.34 -18.93 2.94
CA HIS A 163 13.30 -19.43 1.94
C HIS A 163 14.73 -18.92 2.13
N LEU A 164 14.97 -17.97 3.01
CA LEU A 164 16.32 -17.63 3.43
C LEU A 164 16.92 -18.82 4.18
N ARG A 165 18.09 -19.32 3.73
CA ARG A 165 18.77 -20.51 4.23
C ARG A 165 18.01 -21.83 3.99
N ASN A 166 17.05 -21.84 3.09
CA ASN A 166 16.42 -23.07 2.65
C ASN A 166 17.46 -23.94 1.92
N GLN A 167 17.57 -25.22 2.29
CA GLN A 167 18.60 -26.12 1.78
C GLN A 167 18.01 -27.23 0.90
N LYS A 168 18.83 -27.68 -0.06
CA LYS A 168 18.53 -28.86 -0.87
C LYS A 168 18.25 -30.09 -0.01
N ALA A 169 17.57 -31.07 -0.58
CA ALA A 169 17.30 -32.33 0.09
C ALA A 169 18.58 -33.03 0.57
N ASP A 170 18.49 -33.69 1.72
CA ASP A 170 19.51 -34.58 2.25
C ASP A 170 18.87 -35.92 2.63
N PRO A 171 19.06 -36.97 1.81
CA PRO A 171 18.48 -38.28 2.08
C PRO A 171 18.91 -38.89 3.41
N ARG A 172 20.09 -38.55 3.91
CA ARG A 172 20.61 -39.08 5.17
C ARG A 172 19.84 -38.62 6.39
N THR A 173 19.33 -37.37 6.33
CA THR A 173 18.60 -36.74 7.44
C THR A 173 17.11 -36.71 7.19
N GLY A 174 16.67 -37.00 5.96
CA GLY A 174 15.28 -36.85 5.53
C GLY A 174 14.87 -35.42 5.24
N ARG A 175 15.84 -34.48 5.23
CA ARG A 175 15.54 -33.08 4.93
C ARG A 175 15.05 -32.95 3.49
N VAL A 176 13.95 -32.19 3.34
CA VAL A 176 13.39 -31.76 2.04
C VAL A 176 13.41 -30.24 1.97
N PRO A 177 13.40 -29.63 0.76
CA PRO A 177 13.29 -28.18 0.64
C PRO A 177 12.04 -27.64 1.32
N ASP A 178 12.15 -26.46 1.94
CA ASP A 178 10.99 -25.73 2.43
C ASP A 178 10.14 -25.29 1.24
N GLU A 179 8.83 -25.50 1.32
CA GLU A 179 7.89 -25.26 0.22
C GLU A 179 7.09 -23.96 0.37
N ASN A 180 7.25 -23.23 1.49
CA ASN A 180 6.40 -22.10 1.82
C ASN A 180 6.45 -21.01 0.76
N TYR A 181 7.64 -20.54 0.39
CA TYR A 181 7.77 -19.50 -0.62
C TYR A 181 7.31 -19.96 -2.01
N ALA A 182 7.62 -21.17 -2.40
CA ALA A 182 7.17 -21.73 -3.67
C ALA A 182 5.63 -21.71 -3.78
N ARG A 183 4.94 -22.05 -2.71
CA ARG A 183 3.48 -21.97 -2.65
C ARG A 183 3.00 -20.52 -2.76
N GLU A 184 3.56 -19.64 -1.96
CA GLU A 184 3.07 -18.25 -1.87
C GLU A 184 3.44 -17.43 -3.11
N VAL A 185 4.58 -17.65 -3.73
CA VAL A 185 4.93 -16.94 -4.97
C VAL A 185 3.96 -17.29 -6.11
N MET A 186 3.45 -18.51 -6.15
CA MET A 186 2.40 -18.90 -7.09
C MET A 186 1.03 -18.37 -6.66
N GLN A 187 0.63 -18.63 -5.43
CA GLN A 187 -0.74 -18.35 -4.96
C GLN A 187 -1.03 -16.87 -4.80
N LEU A 188 -0.09 -16.10 -4.21
CA LEU A 188 -0.34 -14.71 -3.80
C LEU A 188 0.35 -13.69 -4.68
N PHE A 189 1.52 -14.00 -5.23
CA PHE A 189 2.37 -13.00 -5.86
C PHE A 189 2.33 -13.04 -7.39
N SER A 190 1.72 -14.07 -7.99
CA SER A 190 1.77 -14.23 -9.43
C SER A 190 0.49 -14.78 -10.06
N ILE A 191 0.23 -16.07 -9.98
CA ILE A 191 -0.80 -16.71 -10.81
C ILE A 191 -2.12 -16.98 -10.08
N GLY A 192 -2.13 -17.00 -8.75
CA GLY A 192 -3.32 -17.33 -7.98
C GLY A 192 -3.69 -18.81 -8.03
N LEU A 193 -4.85 -19.16 -7.47
CA LEU A 193 -5.26 -20.55 -7.33
C LEU A 193 -5.93 -21.14 -8.58
N HIS A 194 -6.60 -20.31 -9.36
CA HIS A 194 -7.39 -20.77 -10.51
C HIS A 194 -6.99 -20.06 -11.79
N GLU A 195 -7.02 -20.79 -12.91
CA GLU A 195 -6.82 -20.19 -14.21
C GLU A 195 -7.90 -19.16 -14.51
N LEU A 196 -7.50 -18.04 -15.09
CA LEU A 196 -8.36 -16.89 -15.39
C LEU A 196 -8.42 -16.64 -16.90
N ASN A 197 -9.59 -16.19 -17.35
CA ASN A 197 -9.71 -15.50 -18.61
C ASN A 197 -9.12 -14.08 -18.48
N ALA A 198 -8.90 -13.42 -19.60
CA ALA A 198 -8.35 -12.06 -19.61
C ALA A 198 -9.22 -11.04 -18.88
N ASP A 199 -10.53 -11.29 -18.77
CA ASP A 199 -11.49 -10.45 -18.04
C ASP A 199 -11.54 -10.72 -16.53
N GLY A 200 -10.68 -11.62 -16.03
CA GLY A 200 -10.61 -12.00 -14.63
C GLY A 200 -11.61 -13.09 -14.21
N SER A 201 -12.49 -13.54 -15.09
CA SER A 201 -13.39 -14.66 -14.80
C SER A 201 -12.60 -15.97 -14.69
N VAL A 202 -13.05 -16.85 -13.80
CA VAL A 202 -12.41 -18.15 -13.58
C VAL A 202 -12.67 -19.07 -14.75
N ARG A 203 -11.61 -19.67 -15.29
CA ARG A 203 -11.73 -20.74 -16.29
C ARG A 203 -12.16 -22.03 -15.64
N ARG A 204 -13.08 -22.73 -16.30
CA ARG A 204 -13.70 -23.94 -15.77
C ARG A 204 -13.64 -25.08 -16.77
N ASN A 205 -13.56 -26.28 -16.20
CA ASN A 205 -13.83 -27.52 -16.93
C ASN A 205 -15.19 -28.01 -16.47
N GLY A 206 -16.24 -27.76 -17.26
CA GLY A 206 -17.61 -27.90 -16.78
C GLY A 206 -17.91 -26.89 -15.68
N ALA A 207 -18.31 -27.37 -14.49
CA ALA A 207 -18.57 -26.54 -13.32
C ALA A 207 -17.35 -26.38 -12.41
N THR A 208 -16.24 -27.09 -12.67
CA THR A 208 -15.08 -27.14 -11.79
C THR A 208 -14.04 -26.11 -12.22
N PRO A 209 -13.60 -25.20 -11.33
CA PRO A 209 -12.49 -24.30 -11.59
C PRO A 209 -11.21 -25.08 -11.94
N ILE A 210 -10.45 -24.58 -12.91
CA ILE A 210 -9.16 -25.18 -13.31
C ILE A 210 -8.09 -24.64 -12.38
N GLU A 211 -7.39 -25.49 -11.66
CA GLU A 211 -6.29 -25.11 -10.77
C GLU A 211 -5.07 -24.71 -11.58
N THR A 212 -4.36 -23.67 -11.11
CA THR A 212 -3.13 -23.18 -11.76
C THR A 212 -1.94 -24.08 -11.49
N TYR A 213 -1.87 -24.68 -10.32
CA TYR A 213 -0.75 -25.51 -9.89
C TYR A 213 -1.25 -26.66 -9.00
N ALA A 214 -0.44 -27.70 -8.93
CA ALA A 214 -0.65 -28.88 -8.11
C ALA A 214 0.51 -29.02 -7.09
N PRO A 215 0.39 -29.92 -6.09
CA PRO A 215 1.46 -30.16 -5.11
C PRO A 215 2.83 -30.48 -5.74
N ALA A 216 2.86 -31.17 -6.88
CA ALA A 216 4.12 -31.47 -7.58
C ALA A 216 4.80 -30.20 -8.09
N ASP A 217 4.05 -29.18 -8.51
CA ASP A 217 4.60 -27.89 -8.94
C ASP A 217 5.25 -27.17 -7.77
N ILE A 218 4.64 -27.21 -6.60
CA ILE A 218 5.21 -26.65 -5.37
C ILE A 218 6.54 -27.31 -5.04
N ALA A 219 6.60 -28.63 -5.06
CA ALA A 219 7.81 -29.39 -4.75
C ALA A 219 8.94 -29.09 -5.76
N GLY A 220 8.62 -29.03 -7.04
CA GLY A 220 9.58 -28.71 -8.10
C GLY A 220 10.11 -27.28 -7.98
N LEU A 221 9.23 -26.33 -7.76
CA LEU A 221 9.60 -24.91 -7.62
C LEU A 221 10.39 -24.65 -6.32
N ALA A 222 10.09 -25.37 -5.24
CA ALA A 222 10.81 -25.26 -3.98
C ALA A 222 12.32 -25.53 -4.13
N ARG A 223 12.70 -26.41 -5.05
CA ARG A 223 14.11 -26.68 -5.36
C ARG A 223 14.84 -25.47 -5.94
N VAL A 224 14.13 -24.61 -6.65
CA VAL A 224 14.69 -23.33 -7.17
C VAL A 224 15.09 -22.40 -6.03
N PHE A 225 14.30 -22.38 -4.97
CA PHE A 225 14.49 -21.49 -3.81
C PHE A 225 15.37 -22.11 -2.72
N THR A 226 16.15 -23.12 -3.05
CA THR A 226 17.20 -23.66 -2.18
C THR A 226 18.53 -22.94 -2.42
N GLY A 227 19.35 -22.82 -1.38
CA GLY A 227 20.68 -22.25 -1.49
C GLY A 227 20.73 -20.73 -1.52
N TRP A 228 19.64 -20.03 -1.25
CA TRP A 228 19.61 -18.57 -1.18
C TRP A 228 19.78 -18.08 0.25
N SER A 229 20.69 -17.14 0.46
CA SER A 229 20.99 -16.58 1.77
C SER A 229 21.67 -15.21 1.66
N TRP A 230 22.13 -14.71 2.79
CA TRP A 230 22.70 -13.39 2.94
C TRP A 230 23.81 -13.07 1.95
N ASP A 231 23.86 -11.83 1.49
CA ASP A 231 25.09 -11.27 0.93
C ASP A 231 26.14 -11.13 2.05
N CYS A 232 27.39 -11.42 1.74
CA CYS A 232 28.41 -11.54 2.75
C CYS A 232 29.78 -11.31 2.11
N PRO A 233 30.73 -10.60 2.77
CA PRO A 233 32.02 -10.32 2.18
C PRO A 233 32.80 -11.55 1.76
N ALA A 234 32.65 -12.66 2.47
CA ALA A 234 33.33 -13.94 2.18
C ALA A 234 32.48 -14.90 1.33
N TYR A 235 31.39 -14.39 0.68
CA TYR A 235 30.60 -15.21 -0.24
C TYR A 235 31.52 -15.96 -1.23
N PRO A 236 31.36 -17.24 -1.53
CA PRO A 236 30.26 -18.15 -1.13
C PRO A 236 30.56 -19.06 0.05
N ALA A 237 31.36 -18.63 1.03
CA ALA A 237 31.70 -19.43 2.19
C ALA A 237 30.45 -19.96 2.93
N ASN A 238 30.51 -21.22 3.40
CA ASN A 238 29.37 -21.86 4.06
C ASN A 238 28.88 -21.09 5.30
N ASN A 239 29.77 -20.46 6.06
CA ASN A 239 29.37 -19.65 7.22
C ASN A 239 28.52 -18.46 6.81
N CYS A 240 28.80 -17.87 5.65
CA CYS A 240 27.96 -16.78 5.10
C CYS A 240 26.53 -17.25 4.84
N PHE A 241 26.36 -18.45 4.35
CA PHE A 241 25.03 -19.03 4.14
C PHE A 241 24.28 -19.19 5.47
N TYR A 242 24.93 -19.72 6.49
CA TYR A 242 24.28 -20.01 7.77
C TYR A 242 24.01 -18.77 8.62
N SER A 243 24.92 -17.80 8.62
CA SER A 243 24.84 -16.67 9.57
C SER A 243 25.00 -15.27 8.95
N GLY A 244 25.31 -15.18 7.66
CA GLY A 244 25.65 -13.89 7.03
C GLY A 244 26.99 -13.34 7.49
N SER A 245 27.82 -14.16 8.14
CA SER A 245 29.10 -13.77 8.70
C SER A 245 30.13 -14.87 8.49
N ASN A 246 31.40 -14.51 8.30
CA ASN A 246 32.50 -15.43 8.27
C ASN A 246 33.68 -14.83 9.04
N SER A 247 34.22 -15.59 10.01
CA SER A 247 35.31 -15.12 10.88
C SER A 247 35.02 -13.76 11.53
N GLY A 248 33.78 -13.54 11.95
CA GLY A 248 33.35 -12.30 12.58
C GLY A 248 33.09 -11.12 11.63
N VAL A 249 33.27 -11.32 10.32
CA VAL A 249 33.05 -10.26 9.31
C VAL A 249 31.71 -10.47 8.60
N SER A 250 30.86 -9.46 8.68
CA SER A 250 29.54 -9.43 8.03
C SER A 250 29.31 -8.08 7.36
N ASP A 251 28.37 -8.05 6.42
CA ASP A 251 27.89 -6.78 5.85
C ASP A 251 26.79 -6.22 6.77
N PRO A 252 26.95 -4.99 7.30
CA PRO A 252 25.91 -4.36 8.13
C PRO A 252 24.60 -4.11 7.35
N ASP A 253 24.66 -4.09 6.03
CA ASP A 253 23.53 -3.84 5.14
C ASP A 253 22.92 -5.13 4.58
N ARG A 254 23.35 -6.29 5.05
CA ARG A 254 22.85 -7.57 4.52
C ARG A 254 21.34 -7.75 4.63
N GLY A 255 20.71 -7.06 5.57
CA GLY A 255 19.26 -7.14 5.77
C GLY A 255 18.42 -6.66 4.59
N PHE A 256 19.00 -5.85 3.71
CA PHE A 256 18.29 -5.34 2.53
C PHE A 256 19.05 -5.50 1.21
N LYS A 257 20.26 -5.99 1.23
CA LYS A 257 20.95 -6.38 -0.01
C LYS A 257 20.36 -7.67 -0.55
N PRO A 258 20.17 -7.79 -1.87
CA PRO A 258 19.61 -9.02 -2.44
C PRO A 258 20.36 -10.26 -1.99
N MET A 259 19.62 -11.31 -1.68
CA MET A 259 20.21 -12.61 -1.34
C MET A 259 21.10 -13.13 -2.47
N ARG A 260 22.09 -13.93 -2.10
CA ARG A 260 23.01 -14.59 -3.03
C ARG A 260 22.70 -16.08 -3.12
N GLY A 261 22.92 -16.66 -4.29
CA GLY A 261 22.81 -18.10 -4.50
C GLY A 261 24.09 -18.83 -4.12
N TYR A 262 24.00 -19.78 -3.20
CA TYR A 262 25.11 -20.59 -2.70
C TYR A 262 25.05 -21.98 -3.33
N PRO A 263 25.92 -22.30 -4.28
CA PRO A 263 25.85 -23.56 -5.01
C PRO A 263 25.89 -24.81 -4.11
N ASN A 264 26.62 -24.74 -3.00
CA ASN A 264 26.73 -25.88 -2.07
C ASN A 264 25.41 -26.28 -1.42
N PHE A 265 24.43 -25.38 -1.40
CA PHE A 265 23.13 -25.58 -0.74
C PHE A 265 21.96 -25.60 -1.73
N HIS A 266 22.21 -25.32 -3.00
CA HIS A 266 21.20 -25.32 -4.05
C HIS A 266 21.02 -26.74 -4.61
N SER A 267 19.76 -27.12 -4.84
CA SER A 267 19.42 -28.42 -5.42
C SER A 267 20.00 -28.59 -6.83
N THR A 268 20.65 -29.73 -7.07
CA THR A 268 21.09 -30.16 -8.40
C THR A 268 20.09 -31.07 -9.09
N GLU A 269 19.01 -31.47 -8.40
CA GLU A 269 17.98 -32.32 -8.96
C GLU A 269 17.17 -31.59 -10.03
N ALA A 270 16.56 -32.35 -10.93
CA ALA A 270 15.62 -31.79 -11.90
C ALA A 270 14.49 -31.05 -11.18
N LYS A 271 14.08 -29.92 -11.75
CA LYS A 271 13.03 -29.04 -11.19
C LYS A 271 11.92 -28.92 -12.21
N THR A 272 10.75 -29.49 -11.90
CA THR A 272 9.59 -29.44 -12.78
C THR A 272 8.46 -28.69 -12.10
N PHE A 273 7.97 -27.64 -12.76
CA PHE A 273 6.86 -26.79 -12.29
C PHE A 273 6.19 -26.13 -13.48
N LEU A 274 4.88 -26.05 -13.46
CA LEU A 274 4.06 -25.34 -14.46
C LEU A 274 4.41 -25.71 -15.90
N GLY A 275 4.67 -26.99 -16.16
CA GLY A 275 5.03 -27.50 -17.47
C GLY A 275 6.47 -27.24 -17.93
N ARG A 276 7.27 -26.60 -17.09
CA ARG A 276 8.69 -26.34 -17.34
C ARG A 276 9.56 -27.31 -16.57
N THR A 277 10.58 -27.86 -17.21
CA THR A 277 11.60 -28.69 -16.53
C THR A 277 12.97 -28.06 -16.68
N ILE A 278 13.61 -27.81 -15.54
CA ILE A 278 15.03 -27.50 -15.47
C ILE A 278 15.73 -28.84 -15.24
N ALA A 279 16.59 -29.25 -16.18
CA ALA A 279 17.27 -30.54 -16.09
C ALA A 279 18.18 -30.63 -14.86
N ALA A 280 18.39 -31.84 -14.35
CA ALA A 280 19.36 -32.09 -13.31
C ALA A 280 20.74 -31.59 -13.73
N GLN A 281 21.51 -31.04 -12.79
CA GLN A 281 22.78 -30.37 -13.03
C GLN A 281 23.90 -31.14 -12.29
N ALA A 282 25.05 -31.27 -12.93
CA ALA A 282 26.24 -31.81 -12.27
C ALA A 282 26.81 -30.81 -11.25
N THR A 283 26.74 -29.51 -11.57
CA THR A 283 27.12 -28.40 -10.69
C THR A 283 25.92 -27.49 -10.55
N ALA A 284 25.57 -27.14 -9.31
CA ALA A 284 24.43 -26.28 -9.04
C ALA A 284 24.62 -24.86 -9.60
N ASP A 285 23.58 -24.32 -10.22
CA ASP A 285 23.53 -22.97 -10.75
C ASP A 285 22.25 -22.28 -10.25
N PRO A 286 22.28 -21.70 -9.03
CA PRO A 286 21.09 -21.07 -8.45
C PRO A 286 20.54 -19.90 -9.27
N GLN A 287 21.43 -19.10 -9.87
CA GLN A 287 21.01 -17.93 -10.66
C GLN A 287 20.25 -18.34 -11.92
N ALA A 288 20.73 -19.37 -12.62
CA ALA A 288 20.04 -19.91 -13.80
C ALA A 288 18.69 -20.52 -13.43
N SER A 289 18.61 -21.27 -12.33
CA SER A 289 17.36 -21.83 -11.84
C SER A 289 16.33 -20.73 -11.52
N LEU A 290 16.76 -19.70 -10.81
CA LEU A 290 15.88 -18.58 -10.45
C LEU A 290 15.39 -17.84 -11.69
N ARG A 291 16.29 -17.53 -12.62
CA ARG A 291 15.94 -16.85 -13.89
C ARG A 291 14.87 -17.62 -14.65
N ASP A 292 15.06 -18.93 -14.81
CA ASP A 292 14.10 -19.79 -15.49
C ASP A 292 12.73 -19.80 -14.79
N ALA A 293 12.73 -19.90 -13.46
CA ALA A 293 11.51 -19.90 -12.68
C ALA A 293 10.76 -18.57 -12.77
N LEU A 294 11.45 -17.46 -12.62
CA LEU A 294 10.81 -16.13 -12.65
C LEU A 294 10.34 -15.78 -14.07
N ASP A 295 11.06 -16.20 -15.11
CA ASP A 295 10.61 -16.04 -16.49
C ASP A 295 9.33 -16.86 -16.75
N THR A 296 9.28 -18.08 -16.25
CA THR A 296 8.09 -18.94 -16.35
C THR A 296 6.88 -18.34 -15.65
N LEU A 297 7.05 -17.88 -14.42
CA LEU A 297 5.98 -17.22 -13.68
C LEU A 297 5.52 -15.93 -14.37
N SER A 298 6.47 -15.06 -14.73
CA SER A 298 6.14 -13.75 -15.30
C SER A 298 5.48 -13.82 -16.67
N SER A 299 5.70 -14.89 -17.43
CA SER A 299 5.07 -15.12 -18.73
C SER A 299 3.72 -15.82 -18.66
N HIS A 300 3.30 -16.26 -17.48
CA HIS A 300 2.02 -16.95 -17.33
C HIS A 300 0.84 -16.02 -17.63
N PRO A 301 -0.17 -16.48 -18.40
CA PRO A 301 -1.28 -15.62 -18.81
C PRO A 301 -2.15 -15.11 -17.66
N ASN A 302 -2.10 -15.74 -16.49
CA ASN A 302 -2.87 -15.31 -15.32
C ASN A 302 -2.39 -14.00 -14.70
N ILE A 303 -1.13 -13.62 -14.89
CA ILE A 303 -0.54 -12.46 -14.17
C ILE A 303 -1.33 -11.20 -14.45
N GLY A 304 -1.61 -10.90 -15.71
CA GLY A 304 -2.33 -9.69 -16.12
C GLY A 304 -3.67 -9.55 -15.39
N PRO A 305 -4.59 -10.50 -15.53
CA PRO A 305 -5.90 -10.41 -14.86
C PRO A 305 -5.81 -10.56 -13.33
N PHE A 306 -4.89 -11.36 -12.80
CA PHE A 306 -4.77 -11.58 -11.37
C PHE A 306 -4.22 -10.35 -10.63
N ILE A 307 -3.07 -9.86 -11.03
CA ILE A 307 -2.44 -8.68 -10.42
C ILE A 307 -3.18 -7.40 -10.82
N GLY A 308 -3.60 -7.31 -12.09
CA GLY A 308 -4.32 -6.15 -12.59
C GLY A 308 -5.62 -5.89 -11.86
N LYS A 309 -6.44 -6.92 -11.62
CA LYS A 309 -7.68 -6.79 -10.85
C LYS A 309 -7.41 -6.31 -9.42
N GLN A 310 -6.40 -6.86 -8.76
CA GLN A 310 -6.05 -6.44 -7.40
C GLN A 310 -5.62 -4.97 -7.34
N LEU A 311 -4.86 -4.49 -8.32
CA LEU A 311 -4.48 -3.08 -8.38
C LEU A 311 -5.67 -2.17 -8.62
N ILE A 312 -6.62 -2.57 -9.49
CA ILE A 312 -7.87 -1.84 -9.65
C ILE A 312 -8.62 -1.76 -8.32
N GLN A 313 -8.74 -2.88 -7.61
CA GLN A 313 -9.44 -2.93 -6.32
C GLN A 313 -8.79 -2.07 -5.25
N ARG A 314 -7.48 -1.95 -5.25
CA ARG A 314 -6.75 -1.16 -4.26
C ARG A 314 -6.73 0.34 -4.56
N LEU A 315 -6.83 0.72 -5.82
CA LEU A 315 -6.75 2.12 -6.23
C LEU A 315 -8.12 2.74 -6.53
N VAL A 316 -9.03 2.00 -7.16
CA VAL A 316 -10.22 2.58 -7.79
C VAL A 316 -11.53 2.01 -7.29
N THR A 317 -11.77 0.70 -7.52
CA THR A 317 -13.08 0.09 -7.25
C THR A 317 -12.96 -1.39 -6.89
N SER A 318 -13.76 -1.81 -5.92
CA SER A 318 -13.73 -3.19 -5.42
C SER A 318 -14.29 -4.21 -6.40
N ASN A 319 -15.20 -3.81 -7.28
CA ASN A 319 -15.90 -4.69 -8.22
C ASN A 319 -15.76 -4.17 -9.65
N PRO A 320 -14.55 -4.24 -10.23
CA PRO A 320 -14.35 -3.81 -11.61
C PRO A 320 -15.13 -4.70 -12.58
N SER A 321 -15.64 -4.11 -13.66
CA SER A 321 -16.28 -4.87 -14.72
C SER A 321 -15.30 -5.81 -15.42
N PRO A 322 -15.77 -6.87 -16.08
CA PRO A 322 -14.91 -7.70 -16.93
C PRO A 322 -14.16 -6.90 -18.00
N ALA A 323 -14.77 -5.87 -18.57
CA ALA A 323 -14.12 -5.00 -19.55
C ALA A 323 -12.94 -4.21 -18.95
N TYR A 324 -13.08 -3.74 -17.71
CA TYR A 324 -12.00 -3.03 -17.01
C TYR A 324 -10.81 -3.95 -16.75
N VAL A 325 -11.07 -5.12 -16.20
CA VAL A 325 -10.02 -6.13 -15.94
C VAL A 325 -9.33 -6.53 -17.25
N SER A 326 -10.11 -6.76 -18.31
CA SER A 326 -9.59 -7.14 -19.63
C SER A 326 -8.66 -6.06 -20.23
N ALA A 327 -9.05 -4.78 -20.11
CA ALA A 327 -8.22 -3.66 -20.58
C ALA A 327 -6.89 -3.59 -19.83
N VAL A 328 -6.91 -3.79 -18.51
CA VAL A 328 -5.70 -3.77 -17.67
C VAL A 328 -4.83 -5.00 -17.94
N ALA A 329 -5.42 -6.17 -18.13
CA ALA A 329 -4.71 -7.39 -18.50
C ALA A 329 -4.01 -7.22 -19.87
N ALA A 330 -4.66 -6.59 -20.84
CA ALA A 330 -4.06 -6.28 -22.14
C ALA A 330 -2.89 -5.30 -22.01
N ALA A 331 -3.02 -4.28 -21.18
CA ALA A 331 -1.95 -3.33 -20.88
C ALA A 331 -0.75 -4.00 -20.21
N PHE A 332 -0.99 -4.98 -19.35
CA PHE A 332 0.07 -5.80 -18.76
C PHE A 332 0.78 -6.65 -19.81
N ALA A 333 0.03 -7.27 -20.71
CA ALA A 333 0.60 -8.15 -21.74
C ALA A 333 1.54 -7.41 -22.70
N ASP A 334 1.23 -6.17 -23.03
CA ASP A 334 2.03 -5.34 -23.94
C ASP A 334 1.73 -3.85 -23.67
N ASN A 335 2.78 -3.06 -23.51
CA ASN A 335 2.66 -1.61 -23.30
C ASN A 335 2.51 -0.80 -24.60
N GLY A 336 2.31 -1.46 -25.72
CA GLY A 336 2.27 -0.83 -27.05
C GLY A 336 3.65 -0.73 -27.73
N SER A 337 4.72 -1.08 -27.03
CA SER A 337 6.10 -1.08 -27.53
C SER A 337 6.79 -2.44 -27.37
N GLY A 338 6.02 -3.52 -27.18
CA GLY A 338 6.52 -4.88 -27.06
C GLY A 338 7.02 -5.26 -25.66
N VAL A 339 6.77 -4.45 -24.63
CA VAL A 339 7.18 -4.74 -23.27
C VAL A 339 6.00 -5.29 -22.47
N ARG A 340 6.20 -6.48 -21.91
CA ARG A 340 5.26 -7.11 -20.98
C ARG A 340 5.55 -6.66 -19.55
N GLY A 341 4.49 -6.44 -18.78
CA GLY A 341 4.61 -6.14 -17.35
C GLY A 341 5.14 -4.74 -17.05
N ASP A 342 5.02 -3.80 -17.97
CA ASP A 342 5.36 -2.40 -17.71
C ASP A 342 4.37 -1.80 -16.70
N MET A 343 4.81 -1.70 -15.45
CA MET A 343 3.92 -1.29 -14.37
C MET A 343 3.47 0.16 -14.47
N ARG A 344 4.27 1.06 -15.05
CA ARG A 344 3.83 2.43 -15.34
C ARG A 344 2.63 2.43 -16.28
N HIS A 345 2.71 1.63 -17.34
CA HIS A 345 1.62 1.50 -18.30
C HIS A 345 0.38 0.88 -17.68
N VAL A 346 0.55 -0.14 -16.84
CA VAL A 346 -0.57 -0.78 -16.11
C VAL A 346 -1.26 0.22 -15.19
N VAL A 347 -0.51 0.94 -14.38
CA VAL A 347 -1.06 1.95 -13.45
C VAL A 347 -1.76 3.07 -14.20
N LYS A 348 -1.16 3.59 -15.25
CA LYS A 348 -1.78 4.63 -16.08
C LYS A 348 -3.07 4.15 -16.72
N THR A 349 -3.10 2.93 -17.24
CA THR A 349 -4.31 2.32 -17.80
C THR A 349 -5.42 2.21 -16.76
N ILE A 350 -5.09 1.78 -15.54
CA ILE A 350 -6.06 1.71 -14.44
C ILE A 350 -6.69 3.07 -14.15
N LEU A 351 -5.88 4.10 -14.02
CA LEU A 351 -6.32 5.45 -13.64
C LEU A 351 -7.02 6.19 -14.78
N MET A 352 -6.68 5.89 -16.03
CA MET A 352 -7.25 6.56 -17.21
C MET A 352 -8.49 5.87 -17.76
N HIS A 353 -8.80 4.66 -17.35
CA HIS A 353 -9.97 3.93 -17.85
C HIS A 353 -11.27 4.68 -17.52
N ALA A 354 -12.22 4.68 -18.45
CA ALA A 354 -13.49 5.37 -18.29
C ALA A 354 -14.24 4.93 -17.01
N GLU A 355 -14.16 3.66 -16.65
CA GLU A 355 -14.83 3.12 -15.45
C GLU A 355 -14.28 3.72 -14.15
N ALA A 356 -13.04 4.20 -14.13
CA ALA A 356 -12.48 4.91 -12.97
C ALA A 356 -13.19 6.24 -12.68
N ARG A 357 -13.92 6.78 -13.65
CA ARG A 357 -14.70 8.02 -13.52
C ARG A 357 -16.18 7.76 -13.22
N GLN A 358 -16.62 6.50 -13.28
CA GLN A 358 -18.03 6.16 -13.07
C GLN A 358 -18.41 6.22 -11.61
N THR A 359 -19.65 6.64 -11.35
CA THR A 359 -20.30 6.61 -10.05
C THR A 359 -21.54 5.73 -10.17
N GLY A 360 -21.90 5.03 -9.12
CA GLY A 360 -23.07 4.16 -9.08
C GLY A 360 -23.03 3.28 -7.84
N ASP A 361 -24.04 2.46 -7.64
CA ASP A 361 -24.19 1.68 -6.42
C ASP A 361 -23.07 0.64 -6.23
N SER A 362 -22.54 0.07 -7.32
CA SER A 362 -21.45 -0.89 -7.29
C SER A 362 -20.07 -0.28 -7.54
N ALA A 363 -19.99 1.03 -7.80
CA ALA A 363 -18.74 1.73 -8.02
C ALA A 363 -18.06 2.10 -6.69
N GLY A 364 -16.74 2.24 -6.75
CA GLY A 364 -15.94 2.68 -5.60
C GLY A 364 -15.53 1.54 -4.67
N LYS A 365 -15.04 1.92 -3.52
CA LYS A 365 -14.49 1.01 -2.52
C LYS A 365 -14.62 1.59 -1.12
N VAL A 366 -14.65 0.73 -0.12
CA VAL A 366 -14.50 1.18 1.28
C VAL A 366 -13.05 1.63 1.49
N ARG A 367 -12.88 2.80 2.12
CA ARG A 367 -11.55 3.30 2.49
C ARG A 367 -11.01 2.51 3.68
N GLU A 368 -9.84 1.96 3.54
CA GLU A 368 -9.15 1.36 4.69
C GLU A 368 -8.65 2.43 5.66
N PRO A 369 -8.51 2.11 6.95
CA PRO A 369 -8.18 3.10 7.98
C PRO A 369 -6.94 3.94 7.72
N VAL A 370 -5.87 3.34 7.19
CA VAL A 370 -4.64 4.06 6.84
C VAL A 370 -4.91 5.16 5.81
N LEU A 371 -5.73 4.88 4.80
CA LEU A 371 -6.09 5.88 3.78
C LEU A 371 -7.02 6.97 4.33
N ARG A 372 -7.89 6.64 5.28
CA ARG A 372 -8.74 7.64 5.95
C ARG A 372 -7.89 8.66 6.71
N LEU A 373 -6.94 8.18 7.50
CA LEU A 373 -6.04 9.05 8.25
C LEU A 373 -5.16 9.88 7.32
N ALA A 374 -4.57 9.26 6.31
CA ALA A 374 -3.72 9.96 5.34
C ALA A 374 -4.49 11.09 4.63
N ALA A 375 -5.71 10.82 4.17
CA ALA A 375 -6.55 11.82 3.52
C ALA A 375 -6.85 13.02 4.45
N PHE A 376 -7.15 12.74 5.72
CA PHE A 376 -7.36 13.78 6.73
C PHE A 376 -6.11 14.63 6.95
N LEU A 377 -4.95 14.01 7.10
CA LEU A 377 -3.69 14.73 7.31
C LEU A 377 -3.35 15.64 6.12
N ARG A 378 -3.57 15.15 4.91
CA ARG A 378 -3.29 15.92 3.69
C ARG A 378 -4.31 17.02 3.46
N ALA A 379 -5.59 16.77 3.71
CA ALA A 379 -6.65 17.74 3.48
C ALA A 379 -6.49 19.00 4.32
N PHE A 380 -5.99 18.89 5.54
CA PHE A 380 -5.85 19.99 6.48
C PHE A 380 -4.40 20.41 6.74
N GLY A 381 -3.51 20.11 5.81
CA GLY A 381 -2.15 20.64 5.79
C GLY A 381 -1.35 20.35 7.06
N PHE A 382 -1.46 19.14 7.61
CA PHE A 382 -0.73 18.76 8.82
C PHE A 382 0.77 18.88 8.64
N THR A 383 1.42 19.42 9.66
CA THR A 383 2.88 19.50 9.77
C THR A 383 3.34 18.83 11.05
N SER A 384 4.59 18.42 11.08
CA SER A 384 5.19 17.71 12.21
C SER A 384 6.13 18.61 12.99
N ASP A 385 5.91 18.72 14.30
CA ASP A 385 6.79 19.51 15.18
C ASP A 385 8.22 18.97 15.20
N SER A 386 8.39 17.64 15.23
CA SER A 386 9.70 16.99 15.19
C SER A 386 10.30 16.90 13.79
N GLY A 387 9.49 17.08 12.75
CA GLY A 387 9.86 16.81 11.37
C GLY A 387 9.88 15.33 11.01
N GLU A 388 9.61 14.43 11.95
CA GLU A 388 9.68 12.98 11.75
C GLU A 388 8.31 12.32 11.48
N TYR A 389 7.21 13.06 11.60
CA TYR A 389 5.86 12.54 11.39
C TYR A 389 5.57 11.31 12.26
N ARG A 390 5.70 11.46 13.57
CA ARG A 390 5.67 10.39 14.58
C ARG A 390 4.27 9.83 14.82
N VAL A 391 3.65 9.31 13.78
CA VAL A 391 2.36 8.62 13.87
C VAL A 391 2.49 7.27 14.59
N GLY A 392 3.57 6.56 14.32
CA GLY A 392 3.85 5.28 14.95
C GLY A 392 2.93 4.16 14.49
N ASN A 393 2.77 3.16 15.36
CA ASN A 393 1.93 1.99 15.11
C ASN A 393 0.45 2.32 15.33
N THR A 394 -0.37 1.99 14.35
CA THR A 394 -1.82 2.26 14.35
C THR A 394 -2.66 0.98 14.30
N ASP A 395 -2.09 -0.19 14.63
CA ASP A 395 -2.77 -1.47 14.45
C ASP A 395 -3.68 -1.91 15.59
N ASN A 396 -3.63 -1.24 16.76
CA ASN A 396 -4.51 -1.58 17.86
C ASN A 396 -5.97 -1.27 17.49
N PRO A 397 -6.87 -2.28 17.48
CA PRO A 397 -8.25 -2.07 17.05
C PRO A 397 -9.09 -1.28 18.06
N GLY A 398 -8.77 -1.32 19.35
CA GLY A 398 -9.53 -0.64 20.39
C GLY A 398 -9.12 0.80 20.64
N THR A 399 -7.85 1.13 20.41
CA THR A 399 -7.27 2.44 20.75
C THR A 399 -6.67 3.17 19.56
N SER A 400 -6.67 2.58 18.38
CA SER A 400 -6.14 3.16 17.16
C SER A 400 -6.98 2.75 15.96
N LEU A 401 -6.36 2.62 14.78
CA LEU A 401 -7.07 2.39 13.51
C LEU A 401 -7.43 0.92 13.25
N GLY A 402 -6.80 -0.03 13.92
CA GLY A 402 -6.93 -1.45 13.61
C GLY A 402 -6.19 -1.88 12.35
N GLN A 403 -5.36 -1.02 11.81
CA GLN A 403 -4.50 -1.27 10.66
C GLN A 403 -3.24 -0.42 10.78
N SER A 404 -2.11 -0.96 10.39
CA SER A 404 -0.86 -0.21 10.26
C SER A 404 -0.08 -0.72 9.05
N PRO A 405 0.62 0.16 8.33
CA PRO A 405 1.54 -0.31 7.29
C PRO A 405 2.53 -1.32 7.87
N MET A 406 2.88 -2.33 7.10
CA MET A 406 3.92 -3.32 7.41
C MET A 406 3.72 -4.11 8.71
N ARG A 407 2.50 -4.20 9.22
CA ARG A 407 2.18 -4.90 10.46
C ARG A 407 0.94 -5.79 10.34
N SER A 408 0.69 -6.35 9.17
CA SER A 408 -0.43 -7.26 8.98
C SER A 408 -0.30 -8.53 9.84
N PRO A 409 -1.42 -9.16 10.22
CA PRO A 409 -1.41 -10.35 11.06
C PRO A 409 -0.89 -11.61 10.35
N SER A 410 -0.91 -11.64 9.03
CA SER A 410 -0.44 -12.77 8.21
C SER A 410 -0.07 -12.32 6.80
N VAL A 411 0.45 -13.27 6.01
CA VAL A 411 0.76 -13.07 4.58
C VAL A 411 -0.48 -12.69 3.75
N PHE A 412 -1.67 -12.90 4.28
CA PHE A 412 -2.92 -12.52 3.63
C PHE A 412 -3.31 -11.05 3.86
N ASN A 413 -2.41 -10.22 4.36
CA ASN A 413 -2.67 -8.82 4.67
C ASN A 413 -3.71 -8.67 5.81
N PHE A 414 -4.20 -7.46 6.05
CA PHE A 414 -5.32 -7.20 6.96
C PHE A 414 -6.65 -7.64 6.35
N TYR A 415 -6.74 -7.68 5.03
CA TYR A 415 -7.93 -8.12 4.30
C TYR A 415 -7.54 -8.77 2.97
N ARG A 416 -8.40 -9.68 2.50
CA ARG A 416 -8.21 -10.39 1.24
C ARG A 416 -9.00 -9.72 0.12
N PRO A 417 -8.51 -9.70 -1.13
CA PRO A 417 -9.17 -9.00 -2.24
C PRO A 417 -10.53 -9.58 -2.63
N GLY A 418 -10.78 -10.85 -2.31
CA GLY A 418 -12.04 -11.53 -2.62
C GLY A 418 -13.07 -11.54 -1.50
N TYR A 419 -12.85 -10.84 -0.40
CA TYR A 419 -13.74 -10.90 0.74
C TYR A 419 -15.13 -10.35 0.45
N VAL A 420 -16.14 -11.13 0.78
CA VAL A 420 -17.56 -10.75 0.72
C VAL A 420 -18.10 -10.82 2.14
N PRO A 421 -18.56 -9.67 2.72
CA PRO A 421 -19.03 -9.67 4.10
C PRO A 421 -20.34 -10.46 4.22
N PRO A 422 -20.41 -11.53 5.06
CA PRO A 422 -21.59 -12.37 5.17
C PRO A 422 -22.75 -11.62 5.82
N GLY A 423 -23.99 -11.95 5.41
CA GLY A 423 -25.21 -11.39 5.98
C GLY A 423 -25.49 -9.93 5.62
N THR A 424 -24.87 -9.40 4.57
CA THR A 424 -24.99 -8.01 4.14
C THR A 424 -25.70 -7.89 2.79
N ALA A 425 -26.12 -6.67 2.44
CA ALA A 425 -26.63 -6.37 1.10
C ALA A 425 -25.58 -6.63 0.01
N ALA A 426 -24.30 -6.39 0.31
CA ALA A 426 -23.20 -6.71 -0.60
C ALA A 426 -23.14 -8.22 -0.88
N ALA A 427 -23.29 -9.08 0.13
CA ALA A 427 -23.33 -10.53 -0.05
C ALA A 427 -24.52 -10.95 -0.92
N THR A 428 -25.70 -10.37 -0.69
CA THR A 428 -26.88 -10.63 -1.51
C THR A 428 -26.68 -10.23 -2.97
N ALA A 429 -25.99 -9.12 -3.22
CA ALA A 429 -25.67 -8.64 -4.56
C ALA A 429 -24.39 -9.30 -5.14
N ASN A 430 -23.77 -10.22 -4.43
CA ASN A 430 -22.49 -10.87 -4.80
C ASN A 430 -21.37 -9.85 -5.09
N LEU A 431 -21.26 -8.83 -4.23
CA LEU A 431 -20.24 -7.78 -4.33
C LEU A 431 -19.13 -8.03 -3.31
N MET A 432 -17.89 -7.89 -3.75
CA MET A 432 -16.71 -7.91 -2.89
C MET A 432 -16.57 -6.57 -2.17
N VAL A 433 -16.27 -6.64 -0.87
CA VAL A 433 -15.93 -5.47 -0.06
C VAL A 433 -14.72 -5.84 0.81
N PRO A 434 -13.52 -5.90 0.19
CA PRO A 434 -12.33 -6.45 0.85
C PRO A 434 -12.01 -5.78 2.18
N GLU A 435 -12.11 -4.46 2.25
CA GLU A 435 -11.75 -3.66 3.43
C GLU A 435 -12.69 -3.87 4.62
N MET A 436 -13.89 -4.44 4.38
CA MET A 436 -14.82 -4.79 5.46
C MET A 436 -14.29 -5.93 6.34
N GLN A 437 -13.28 -6.66 5.90
CA GLN A 437 -12.63 -7.68 6.72
C GLN A 437 -11.91 -7.09 7.94
N ILE A 438 -11.52 -5.82 7.88
CA ILE A 438 -10.96 -5.07 9.03
C ILE A 438 -12.08 -4.58 9.95
N VAL A 439 -13.28 -4.33 9.43
CA VAL A 439 -14.36 -3.68 10.15
C VAL A 439 -15.11 -4.69 11.02
N HIS A 440 -15.00 -4.48 12.32
CA HIS A 440 -15.79 -5.15 13.34
C HIS A 440 -16.13 -4.13 14.45
N GLU A 441 -16.93 -4.52 15.41
CA GLU A 441 -17.43 -3.59 16.44
C GLU A 441 -16.30 -2.82 17.13
N THR A 442 -15.22 -3.49 17.51
CA THR A 442 -14.08 -2.87 18.20
C THR A 442 -13.35 -1.87 17.31
N THR A 443 -13.07 -2.21 16.03
CA THR A 443 -12.38 -1.30 15.11
C THR A 443 -13.25 -0.10 14.73
N ALA A 444 -14.55 -0.28 14.58
CA ALA A 444 -15.48 0.82 14.29
C ALA A 444 -15.52 1.82 15.46
N ALA A 445 -15.66 1.34 16.68
CA ALA A 445 -15.63 2.19 17.89
C ALA A 445 -14.26 2.84 18.09
N GLY A 446 -13.17 2.09 17.89
CA GLY A 446 -11.80 2.59 18.00
C GLY A 446 -11.53 3.72 17.01
N TYR A 447 -11.94 3.57 15.76
CA TYR A 447 -11.81 4.60 14.74
C TYR A 447 -12.52 5.90 15.14
N VAL A 448 -13.78 5.82 15.60
CA VAL A 448 -14.54 7.00 16.04
C VAL A 448 -13.82 7.74 17.17
N ASN A 449 -13.37 7.02 18.19
CA ASN A 449 -12.68 7.61 19.34
C ASN A 449 -11.34 8.24 18.94
N VAL A 450 -10.56 7.56 18.10
CA VAL A 450 -9.25 8.04 17.64
C VAL A 450 -9.43 9.29 16.78
N MET A 451 -10.39 9.31 15.87
CA MET A 451 -10.58 10.47 14.99
C MET A 451 -11.13 11.68 15.76
N ARG A 452 -11.96 11.47 16.79
CA ARG A 452 -12.37 12.56 17.67
C ARG A 452 -11.17 13.23 18.33
N ASP A 453 -10.26 12.43 18.86
CA ASP A 453 -9.03 12.93 19.49
C ASP A 453 -8.08 13.58 18.46
N ASN A 454 -7.90 12.96 17.31
CA ASN A 454 -7.03 13.48 16.25
C ASN A 454 -7.49 14.83 15.69
N VAL A 455 -8.79 15.05 15.58
CA VAL A 455 -9.35 16.32 15.10
C VAL A 455 -9.13 17.42 16.13
N SER A 456 -9.31 17.12 17.42
CA SER A 456 -9.22 18.14 18.48
C SER A 456 -7.80 18.39 18.97
N ALA A 457 -6.95 17.36 19.03
CA ALA A 457 -5.65 17.43 19.72
C ALA A 457 -4.44 17.19 18.81
N GLY A 458 -4.65 16.83 17.54
CA GLY A 458 -3.56 16.44 16.64
C GLY A 458 -3.30 14.94 16.65
N VAL A 459 -2.22 14.53 15.95
CA VAL A 459 -1.93 13.13 15.66
C VAL A 459 -0.52 12.77 16.12
N GLY A 460 -0.36 11.54 16.58
CA GLY A 460 0.93 10.95 16.86
C GLY A 460 1.44 11.15 18.28
N ALA A 461 2.74 10.97 18.48
CA ALA A 461 3.39 11.01 19.78
C ALA A 461 3.40 12.41 20.37
N PHE A 462 3.33 12.50 21.70
CA PHE A 462 3.49 13.76 22.42
C PHE A 462 4.96 14.22 22.38
N GLY A 463 5.16 15.51 22.14
CA GLY A 463 6.47 16.12 22.20
C GLY A 463 7.01 16.20 23.62
N ALA A 464 8.31 15.99 23.79
CA ALA A 464 8.97 15.98 25.09
C ALA A 464 8.94 17.33 25.80
N THR A 465 8.91 18.43 25.04
CA THR A 465 9.03 19.80 25.58
C THR A 465 7.73 20.59 25.52
N ASN A 466 6.88 20.35 24.51
CA ASN A 466 5.66 21.14 24.29
C ASN A 466 4.37 20.42 24.73
N ASN A 467 4.47 19.15 25.09
CA ASN A 467 3.37 18.33 25.57
C ASN A 467 2.12 18.35 24.67
N ARG A 468 2.35 18.42 23.36
CA ARG A 468 1.30 18.27 22.35
C ARG A 468 1.69 17.19 21.34
N ARG A 469 0.70 16.69 20.58
CA ARG A 469 0.95 15.67 19.58
C ARG A 469 1.81 16.22 18.45
N ASP A 470 2.63 15.36 17.86
CA ASP A 470 3.66 15.73 16.89
C ASP A 470 3.10 16.36 15.61
N LEU A 471 1.95 15.86 15.13
CA LEU A 471 1.32 16.37 13.91
C LEU A 471 0.17 17.29 14.28
N GLN A 472 0.22 18.52 13.75
CA GLN A 472 -0.79 19.56 13.96
C GLN A 472 -1.34 20.05 12.63
N GLY A 473 -2.66 20.15 12.53
CA GLY A 473 -3.34 20.62 11.34
C GLY A 473 -3.41 22.14 11.25
N ASN A 474 -3.66 22.63 10.04
CA ASN A 474 -3.97 24.02 9.78
C ASN A 474 -5.44 24.17 9.42
N PHE A 475 -6.22 24.71 10.35
CA PHE A 475 -7.66 24.90 10.20
C PHE A 475 -8.05 26.37 10.02
N ALA A 476 -7.11 27.24 9.70
CA ALA A 476 -7.35 28.68 9.59
C ALA A 476 -8.46 29.02 8.59
N ALA A 477 -8.48 28.35 7.44
CA ALA A 477 -9.52 28.56 6.43
C ALA A 477 -10.92 28.18 6.93
N GLU A 478 -11.02 27.06 7.67
CA GLU A 478 -12.29 26.58 8.23
C GLU A 478 -12.75 27.44 9.40
N ILE A 479 -11.85 27.88 10.25
CA ILE A 479 -12.17 28.79 11.38
C ILE A 479 -12.75 30.11 10.84
N ALA A 480 -12.24 30.62 9.72
CA ALA A 480 -12.77 31.82 9.08
C ALA A 480 -14.23 31.65 8.60
N LEU A 481 -14.69 30.39 8.44
CA LEU A 481 -16.06 30.06 8.04
C LEU A 481 -16.93 29.62 9.21
N ALA A 482 -16.43 29.59 10.42
CA ALA A 482 -17.11 28.99 11.57
C ALA A 482 -18.42 29.66 11.94
N ASP A 483 -18.61 30.95 11.65
CA ASP A 483 -19.85 31.69 11.83
C ASP A 483 -20.86 31.49 10.70
N ARG A 484 -20.51 30.75 9.66
CA ARG A 484 -21.32 30.45 8.47
C ARG A 484 -21.40 28.94 8.27
N PRO A 485 -22.29 28.23 9.01
CA PRO A 485 -22.33 26.78 9.04
C PRO A 485 -22.42 26.11 7.67
N ALA A 486 -23.27 26.60 6.76
CA ALA A 486 -23.40 26.03 5.42
C ALA A 486 -22.10 26.11 4.60
N GLU A 487 -21.39 27.23 4.68
CA GLU A 487 -20.13 27.43 3.98
C GLU A 487 -19.00 26.58 4.61
N LEU A 488 -19.00 26.45 5.93
CA LEU A 488 -18.05 25.56 6.64
C LEU A 488 -18.23 24.10 6.19
N VAL A 489 -19.46 23.62 6.18
CA VAL A 489 -19.76 22.24 5.75
C VAL A 489 -19.39 22.03 4.28
N ALA A 490 -19.67 23.01 3.41
CA ALA A 490 -19.27 22.95 2.01
C ALA A 490 -17.74 22.88 1.84
N ALA A 491 -16.97 23.60 2.65
CA ALA A 491 -15.52 23.55 2.62
C ALA A 491 -14.97 22.18 3.05
N VAL A 492 -15.53 21.59 4.10
CA VAL A 492 -15.20 20.24 4.55
C VAL A 492 -15.54 19.19 3.49
N ASN A 493 -16.71 19.31 2.86
CA ASN A 493 -17.13 18.45 1.76
C ASN A 493 -16.12 18.48 0.60
N ARG A 494 -15.70 19.66 0.17
CA ARG A 494 -14.70 19.78 -0.91
C ARG A 494 -13.38 19.10 -0.55
N LYS A 495 -12.88 19.28 0.66
CA LYS A 495 -11.58 18.75 1.09
C LYS A 495 -11.58 17.25 1.34
N LEU A 496 -12.63 16.70 1.92
CA LEU A 496 -12.70 15.29 2.31
C LEU A 496 -13.49 14.42 1.34
N MET A 497 -14.48 14.96 0.65
CA MET A 497 -15.44 14.19 -0.12
C MET A 497 -15.60 14.68 -1.57
N TYR A 498 -14.68 15.50 -2.05
CA TYR A 498 -14.68 16.05 -3.42
C TYR A 498 -16.09 16.52 -3.88
N GLY A 499 -16.82 17.16 -2.99
CA GLY A 499 -18.15 17.69 -3.29
C GLY A 499 -19.29 16.67 -3.28
N SER A 500 -19.03 15.41 -2.95
CA SER A 500 -20.01 14.32 -3.05
C SER A 500 -20.89 14.13 -1.81
N MET A 501 -20.76 14.98 -0.79
CA MET A 501 -21.56 14.86 0.43
C MET A 501 -23.06 14.97 0.11
N PRO A 502 -23.89 13.97 0.50
CA PRO A 502 -25.33 14.07 0.31
C PRO A 502 -25.95 15.23 1.09
N ALA A 503 -27.00 15.82 0.54
CA ALA A 503 -27.68 16.95 1.17
C ALA A 503 -28.18 16.64 2.59
N ALA A 504 -28.66 15.42 2.84
CA ALA A 504 -29.10 14.98 4.16
C ALA A 504 -27.97 15.02 5.19
N LEU A 505 -26.78 14.55 4.83
CA LEU A 505 -25.60 14.60 5.70
C LEU A 505 -25.15 16.05 5.93
N ALA A 506 -25.12 16.86 4.89
CA ALA A 506 -24.79 18.28 5.01
C ALA A 506 -25.72 19.01 6.00
N THR A 507 -27.01 18.77 5.90
CA THR A 507 -28.01 19.34 6.80
C THR A 507 -27.80 18.89 8.26
N GLU A 508 -27.50 17.62 8.46
CA GLU A 508 -27.22 17.05 9.78
C GLU A 508 -25.98 17.71 10.42
N ILE A 509 -24.89 17.82 9.64
CA ILE A 509 -23.67 18.46 10.13
C ILE A 509 -23.87 19.94 10.39
N GLU A 510 -24.57 20.65 9.51
CA GLU A 510 -24.93 22.07 9.72
C GLU A 510 -25.72 22.27 11.02
N GLY A 511 -26.65 21.38 11.31
CA GLY A 511 -27.42 21.41 12.56
C GLY A 511 -26.56 21.27 13.79
N ALA A 512 -25.62 20.32 13.75
CA ALA A 512 -24.66 20.10 14.84
C ALA A 512 -23.74 21.30 15.04
N VAL A 513 -23.21 21.86 13.96
CA VAL A 513 -22.39 23.09 14.00
C VAL A 513 -23.14 24.24 14.60
N THR A 514 -24.38 24.50 14.13
CA THR A 514 -25.21 25.59 14.60
C THR A 514 -25.56 25.45 16.09
N SER A 515 -25.69 24.25 16.61
CA SER A 515 -25.96 23.99 18.02
C SER A 515 -24.85 24.48 18.98
N ILE A 516 -23.66 24.71 18.46
CA ILE A 516 -22.55 25.28 19.22
C ILE A 516 -22.62 26.79 19.12
N ALA A 517 -23.07 27.45 20.19
CA ALA A 517 -23.22 28.90 20.20
C ALA A 517 -21.84 29.60 20.19
N ILE A 518 -21.72 30.63 19.37
CA ILE A 518 -20.60 31.56 19.41
C ILE A 518 -21.03 32.76 20.26
N PRO A 519 -20.34 33.04 21.39
CA PRO A 519 -20.73 34.18 22.22
C PRO A 519 -20.60 35.50 21.46
N ALA A 520 -21.49 36.45 21.79
CA ALA A 520 -21.33 37.83 21.30
C ALA A 520 -20.04 38.44 21.88
N ALA A 521 -19.33 39.22 21.07
CA ALA A 521 -18.12 39.90 21.50
C ALA A 521 -18.39 40.92 22.60
N THR A 522 -17.64 40.84 23.71
CA THR A 522 -17.74 41.80 24.84
C THR A 522 -16.49 42.65 24.99
N GLY A 523 -15.47 42.44 24.16
CA GLY A 523 -14.17 43.08 24.28
C GLY A 523 -13.18 42.35 25.19
N SER A 524 -13.65 41.36 26.00
CA SER A 524 -12.81 40.58 26.91
C SER A 524 -12.99 39.08 26.78
N ASN A 525 -13.83 38.59 25.86
CA ASN A 525 -14.18 37.19 25.71
C ASN A 525 -13.67 36.57 24.39
N GLN A 526 -12.59 37.10 23.82
CA GLN A 526 -12.04 36.59 22.54
C GLN A 526 -11.67 35.11 22.61
N ALA A 527 -11.11 34.66 23.74
CA ALA A 527 -10.74 33.28 23.94
C ALA A 527 -11.94 32.34 23.87
N GLN A 528 -13.09 32.72 24.42
CA GLN A 528 -14.34 31.96 24.37
C GLN A 528 -14.92 31.92 22.94
N ILE A 529 -14.79 33.02 22.21
CA ILE A 529 -15.22 33.10 20.79
C ILE A 529 -14.35 32.15 19.96
N ASP A 530 -13.04 32.22 20.12
CA ASP A 530 -12.10 31.38 19.38
C ASP A 530 -12.32 29.89 19.69
N THR A 531 -12.57 29.53 20.93
CA THR A 531 -12.91 28.16 21.34
C THR A 531 -14.19 27.68 20.71
N ALA A 532 -15.26 28.51 20.69
CA ALA A 532 -16.52 28.15 20.06
C ALA A 532 -16.37 27.94 18.56
N LYS A 533 -15.62 28.80 17.88
CA LYS A 533 -15.32 28.64 16.44
C LYS A 533 -14.53 27.37 16.19
N ARG A 534 -13.51 27.10 16.98
CA ARG A 534 -12.73 25.87 16.87
C ARG A 534 -13.58 24.62 17.09
N ASN A 535 -14.48 24.65 18.08
CA ASN A 535 -15.42 23.55 18.35
C ASN A 535 -16.35 23.29 17.19
N ARG A 536 -16.83 24.33 16.50
CA ARG A 536 -17.64 24.19 15.28
C ARG A 536 -16.86 23.51 14.15
N VAL A 537 -15.61 23.91 13.94
CA VAL A 537 -14.74 23.29 12.93
C VAL A 537 -14.48 21.82 13.28
N ASN A 538 -14.15 21.53 14.54
CA ASN A 538 -13.94 20.16 15.00
C ASN A 538 -15.18 19.29 14.77
N ALA A 539 -16.38 19.80 15.09
CA ALA A 539 -17.62 19.07 14.88
C ALA A 539 -17.87 18.77 13.39
N ALA A 540 -17.68 19.75 12.51
CA ALA A 540 -17.88 19.58 11.09
C ALA A 540 -16.95 18.53 10.50
N ILE A 541 -15.66 18.60 10.82
CA ILE A 541 -14.65 17.66 10.32
C ILE A 541 -14.89 16.26 10.88
N PHE A 542 -15.09 16.15 12.19
CA PHE A 542 -15.30 14.86 12.85
C PHE A 542 -16.52 14.13 12.29
N LEU A 543 -17.66 14.82 12.18
CA LEU A 543 -18.89 14.21 11.68
C LEU A 543 -18.75 13.76 10.21
N ALA A 544 -18.01 14.50 9.40
CA ALA A 544 -17.70 14.08 8.04
C ALA A 544 -16.82 12.80 8.05
N LEU A 545 -15.75 12.79 8.83
CA LEU A 545 -14.80 11.66 8.88
C LEU A 545 -15.41 10.35 9.35
N VAL A 546 -16.41 10.40 10.23
CA VAL A 546 -17.05 9.18 10.76
C VAL A 546 -18.31 8.80 9.99
N SER A 547 -18.71 9.60 8.99
CA SER A 547 -19.89 9.30 8.19
C SER A 547 -19.65 8.09 7.28
N PRO A 548 -20.68 7.25 7.04
CA PRO A 548 -20.59 6.17 6.07
C PRO A 548 -20.18 6.65 4.67
N GLU A 549 -20.61 7.84 4.30
CA GLU A 549 -20.34 8.45 2.99
C GLU A 549 -18.85 8.76 2.78
N PHE A 550 -18.15 9.20 3.84
CA PHE A 550 -16.70 9.38 3.77
C PHE A 550 -15.96 8.04 3.74
N LEU A 551 -16.46 7.04 4.48
CA LEU A 551 -15.82 5.72 4.54
C LEU A 551 -15.85 4.99 3.20
N VAL A 552 -16.66 5.44 2.25
CA VAL A 552 -16.72 4.89 0.90
C VAL A 552 -16.11 5.90 -0.09
N GLN A 553 -15.06 5.44 -0.79
CA GLN A 553 -14.47 6.17 -1.91
C GLN A 553 -15.29 5.89 -3.16
N LYS A 554 -16.00 6.86 -3.66
CA LYS A 554 -16.84 6.74 -4.86
C LYS A 554 -16.15 7.23 -6.13
#